data_8ba8d493928c46868ec6cb7c85cee191
#
_entry.id   8ba8d493928c46868ec6cb7c85cee191
#
_cell.length_a   1.000
_cell.length_b   1.000
_cell.length_c   1.000
_cell.angle_alpha   90.00
_cell.angle_beta   90.00
_cell.angle_gamma   90.00
#
_symmetry.space_group_name_H-M   'P 1'
#
loop_
_entity.id
_entity.type
_entity.pdbx_description
1 polymer ?
#
loop_
_entity_poly.entity_id
_entity_poly.type
_entity_poly.pdbx_seq_one_letter_code
_entity_poly.pdbx_strand_id
1 'polypeptide(L)'
;MNFGLKNEPMRDVKQKQGIIHNAEVQALLDADVHKTTKDFNDLPIIHTGCDTYASIYPEFKDFNKQAEVDEVVEHLLSLTPEGKWTMENGQDIHLIMTGGEPLLAWQRLYVELFEHPRMQDLKNVTFETNTTQHLHDGLRDYLNNSDRLEVTWSCSPKLSVSGEPWETAIKPDIASEYSSVNNSELYLKFVVATDDDFDEVTKAVDAYRSAGVECPVYLMPMGGRSEEYSLNVKDVAEACMERGWRFTPRLHISLFGNAWGT
;
A
#
# COMPACT_ATOMS: atom_id res chain seq x y z
N MET A 1 -6.78 11.06 6.15
CA MET A 1 -6.24 12.25 5.43
C MET A 1 -5.09 11.81 4.56
N ASN A 2 -5.04 12.32 3.34
CA ASN A 2 -3.98 11.98 2.40
C ASN A 2 -2.98 13.14 2.36
N PHE A 3 -1.76 12.92 2.86
CA PHE A 3 -0.71 13.92 2.86
C PHE A 3 0.39 13.52 1.89
N GLY A 4 0.74 14.43 0.96
CA GLY A 4 1.96 14.35 0.19
C GLY A 4 3.01 15.30 0.79
N LEU A 5 4.23 14.85 0.98
CA LEU A 5 5.32 15.68 1.46
C LEU A 5 5.74 16.69 0.36
N LYS A 6 5.96 17.95 0.74
CA LYS A 6 6.41 19.00 -0.20
C LYS A 6 7.85 18.75 -0.61
N ASN A 7 8.19 18.98 -1.85
CA ASN A 7 9.52 19.13 -2.46
C ASN A 7 9.92 18.14 -3.56
N GLU A 8 9.08 17.21 -3.99
CA GLU A 8 9.31 16.60 -5.30
C GLU A 8 8.20 17.03 -6.28
N PRO A 9 8.56 17.56 -7.47
CA PRO A 9 7.55 17.76 -8.49
C PRO A 9 6.91 16.40 -8.78
N MET A 10 5.58 16.31 -8.65
CA MET A 10 4.84 15.17 -9.23
C MET A 10 5.19 15.15 -10.71
N ARG A 11 6.27 14.45 -11.05
CA ARG A 11 6.62 14.21 -12.43
C ARG A 11 5.45 13.49 -13.06
N ASP A 12 5.18 13.83 -14.31
CA ASP A 12 4.16 13.22 -15.15
C ASP A 12 4.14 11.69 -15.02
N VAL A 13 3.59 11.21 -13.93
CA VAL A 13 3.33 9.79 -13.62
C VAL A 13 2.42 9.21 -14.70
N LYS A 14 1.56 10.06 -15.29
CA LYS A 14 0.69 9.72 -16.42
C LYS A 14 1.42 9.08 -17.61
N GLN A 15 2.65 9.47 -17.89
CA GLN A 15 3.35 8.98 -19.09
C GLN A 15 4.16 7.71 -18.85
N LYS A 16 4.51 7.38 -17.61
CA LYS A 16 5.43 6.28 -17.33
C LYS A 16 4.80 4.97 -16.86
N GLN A 17 3.58 4.99 -16.35
CA GLN A 17 2.95 3.81 -15.75
C GLN A 17 1.64 3.37 -16.41
N GLY A 18 1.19 4.05 -17.48
CA GLY A 18 -0.09 3.73 -18.09
C GLY A 18 -1.17 3.65 -17.00
N ILE A 19 -1.66 4.81 -16.54
CA ILE A 19 -2.83 4.81 -15.65
C ILE A 19 -3.90 3.98 -16.34
N ILE A 20 -4.22 2.84 -15.76
CA ILE A 20 -5.25 1.96 -16.30
C ILE A 20 -6.53 2.77 -16.34
N HIS A 21 -7.14 2.83 -17.50
CA HIS A 21 -8.40 3.54 -17.67
C HIS A 21 -9.47 2.86 -16.83
N ASN A 22 -9.82 3.49 -15.70
CA ASN A 22 -10.89 3.03 -14.84
C ASN A 22 -12.19 3.72 -15.23
N ALA A 23 -13.16 2.93 -15.70
CA ALA A 23 -14.45 3.44 -16.18
C ALA A 23 -15.27 4.11 -15.07
N GLU A 24 -15.16 3.62 -13.82
CA GLU A 24 -15.84 4.24 -12.69
C GLU A 24 -15.24 5.61 -12.37
N VAL A 25 -13.92 5.72 -12.34
CA VAL A 25 -13.26 7.02 -12.12
C VAL A 25 -13.55 7.97 -13.28
N GLN A 26 -13.59 7.49 -14.53
CA GLN A 26 -13.98 8.32 -15.65
C GLN A 26 -15.42 8.85 -15.50
N ALA A 27 -16.35 8.02 -15.03
CA ALA A 27 -17.70 8.46 -14.75
C ALA A 27 -17.77 9.55 -13.66
N LEU A 28 -16.92 9.46 -12.61
CA LEU A 28 -16.80 10.51 -11.59
C LEU A 28 -16.26 11.83 -12.18
N LEU A 29 -15.29 11.74 -13.09
CA LEU A 29 -14.74 12.91 -13.79
C LEU A 29 -15.78 13.55 -14.71
N ASP A 30 -16.52 12.76 -15.47
CA ASP A 30 -17.58 13.22 -16.36
C ASP A 30 -18.75 13.89 -15.61
N ALA A 31 -18.99 13.44 -14.38
CA ALA A 31 -19.97 14.03 -13.46
C ALA A 31 -19.43 15.22 -12.64
N ASP A 32 -18.19 15.66 -12.91
CA ASP A 32 -17.53 16.76 -12.19
C ASP A 32 -17.45 16.56 -10.66
N VAL A 33 -17.41 15.31 -10.18
CA VAL A 33 -17.36 14.98 -8.75
C VAL A 33 -16.18 15.66 -8.08
N HIS A 34 -15.01 15.70 -8.72
CA HIS A 34 -13.80 16.37 -8.25
C HIS A 34 -13.96 17.89 -8.05
N LYS A 35 -14.96 18.53 -8.68
CA LYS A 35 -15.25 19.98 -8.53
C LYS A 35 -16.36 20.25 -7.53
N THR A 36 -17.29 19.31 -7.38
CA THR A 36 -18.50 19.50 -6.57
C THR A 36 -18.35 18.98 -5.15
N THR A 37 -17.54 17.95 -4.93
CA THR A 37 -17.21 17.40 -3.61
C THR A 37 -16.17 18.28 -2.93
N LYS A 38 -16.34 18.54 -1.64
CA LYS A 38 -15.45 19.41 -0.85
C LYS A 38 -14.67 18.63 0.21
N ASP A 39 -15.25 17.57 0.75
CA ASP A 39 -14.63 16.73 1.75
C ASP A 39 -14.15 15.43 1.11
N PHE A 40 -12.93 15.00 1.45
CA PHE A 40 -12.38 13.73 0.99
C PHE A 40 -13.28 12.56 1.35
N ASN A 41 -13.89 12.58 2.54
CA ASN A 41 -14.76 11.52 3.02
C ASN A 41 -16.08 11.39 2.26
N ASP A 42 -16.45 12.42 1.51
CA ASP A 42 -17.66 12.42 0.66
C ASP A 42 -17.39 11.89 -0.75
N LEU A 43 -16.13 11.57 -1.07
CA LEU A 43 -15.78 10.99 -2.37
C LEU A 43 -16.39 9.59 -2.50
N PRO A 44 -16.98 9.24 -3.66
CA PRO A 44 -17.54 7.91 -3.88
C PRO A 44 -16.49 6.81 -3.76
N ILE A 45 -16.90 5.67 -3.19
CA ILE A 45 -16.10 4.44 -3.19
C ILE A 45 -16.32 3.76 -4.54
N ILE A 46 -15.22 3.42 -5.23
CA ILE A 46 -15.26 2.67 -6.49
C ILE A 46 -15.20 1.17 -6.23
N HIS A 47 -15.76 0.38 -7.16
CA HIS A 47 -15.85 -1.07 -7.03
C HIS A 47 -14.63 -1.78 -7.59
N THR A 48 -14.07 -1.25 -8.67
CA THR A 48 -12.96 -1.87 -9.40
C THR A 48 -11.78 -0.93 -9.52
N GLY A 49 -10.58 -1.50 -9.59
CA GLY A 49 -9.34 -0.74 -9.73
C GLY A 49 -8.75 -0.28 -8.39
N CYS A 50 -8.03 0.83 -8.44
CA CYS A 50 -7.35 1.36 -7.25
C CYS A 50 -8.31 2.18 -6.40
N ASP A 51 -8.54 1.76 -5.17
CA ASP A 51 -9.37 2.46 -4.18
C ASP A 51 -8.82 3.85 -3.80
N THR A 52 -7.52 4.07 -3.98
CA THR A 52 -6.87 5.38 -3.77
C THR A 52 -6.84 6.28 -5.02
N TYR A 53 -7.85 6.19 -5.87
CA TYR A 53 -7.91 6.96 -7.13
C TYR A 53 -7.70 8.47 -6.92
N ALA A 54 -8.17 9.01 -5.80
CA ALA A 54 -8.00 10.42 -5.47
C ALA A 54 -6.52 10.84 -5.30
N SER A 55 -5.62 9.89 -5.00
CA SER A 55 -4.17 10.13 -4.95
C SER A 55 -3.47 10.02 -6.30
N ILE A 56 -4.11 9.36 -7.27
CA ILE A 56 -3.50 9.00 -8.55
C ILE A 56 -3.92 9.96 -9.66
N TYR A 57 -5.21 10.33 -9.70
CA TYR A 57 -5.75 11.16 -10.76
C TYR A 57 -5.53 12.65 -10.45
N PRO A 58 -4.84 13.41 -11.31
CA PRO A 58 -4.54 14.83 -11.10
C PRO A 58 -5.74 15.73 -10.91
N GLU A 59 -6.89 15.30 -11.44
CA GLU A 59 -8.14 16.02 -11.29
C GLU A 59 -8.60 16.11 -9.81
N PHE A 60 -8.20 15.13 -9.00
CA PHE A 60 -8.47 15.07 -7.55
C PHE A 60 -7.34 15.66 -6.69
N LYS A 61 -6.37 16.35 -7.27
CA LYS A 61 -5.20 16.91 -6.55
C LYS A 61 -5.56 17.78 -5.33
N ASP A 62 -6.71 18.45 -5.37
CA ASP A 62 -7.15 19.35 -4.30
C ASP A 62 -7.53 18.57 -3.01
N PHE A 63 -7.73 17.25 -3.12
CA PHE A 63 -7.91 16.35 -1.99
C PHE A 63 -6.59 15.84 -1.40
N ASN A 64 -5.46 16.11 -2.04
CA ASN A 64 -4.13 15.72 -1.60
C ASN A 64 -3.40 16.92 -1.01
N LYS A 65 -3.54 17.11 0.30
CA LYS A 65 -2.86 18.20 1.00
C LYS A 65 -1.35 17.94 1.01
N GLN A 66 -0.59 18.91 0.51
CA GLN A 66 0.86 18.95 0.76
C GLN A 66 1.13 19.47 2.16
N ALA A 67 2.04 18.82 2.88
CA ALA A 67 2.39 19.18 4.24
C ALA A 67 3.92 19.13 4.44
N GLU A 68 4.41 19.92 5.39
CA GLU A 68 5.78 19.82 5.89
C GLU A 68 5.88 18.62 6.86
N VAL A 69 7.10 18.12 7.08
CA VAL A 69 7.32 16.96 7.96
C VAL A 69 6.77 17.19 9.36
N ASP A 70 6.95 18.37 9.94
CA ASP A 70 6.41 18.72 11.25
C ASP A 70 4.88 18.58 11.32
N GLU A 71 4.16 19.07 10.28
CA GLU A 71 2.69 18.94 10.21
C GLU A 71 2.26 17.48 10.12
N VAL A 72 3.00 16.66 9.35
CA VAL A 72 2.73 15.22 9.25
C VAL A 72 2.94 14.52 10.59
N VAL A 73 4.04 14.80 11.27
CA VAL A 73 4.36 14.23 12.58
C VAL A 73 3.31 14.60 13.62
N GLU A 74 2.91 15.89 13.70
CA GLU A 74 1.85 16.34 14.61
C GLU A 74 0.55 15.58 14.35
N HIS A 75 0.19 15.44 13.09
CA HIS A 75 -1.02 14.72 12.73
C HIS A 75 -0.95 13.23 13.07
N LEU A 76 0.14 12.56 12.74
CA LEU A 76 0.33 11.14 13.07
C LEU A 76 0.22 10.90 14.57
N LEU A 77 0.89 11.72 15.39
CA LEU A 77 0.83 11.59 16.84
C LEU A 77 -0.56 11.91 17.41
N SER A 78 -1.33 12.77 16.76
CA SER A 78 -2.73 13.01 17.17
C SER A 78 -3.64 11.80 16.97
N LEU A 79 -3.26 10.86 16.12
CA LEU A 79 -3.99 9.61 15.86
C LEU A 79 -3.55 8.46 16.77
N THR A 80 -2.37 8.58 17.41
CA THR A 80 -1.91 7.56 18.34
C THR A 80 -2.55 7.75 19.71
N PRO A 81 -2.88 6.68 20.44
CA PRO A 81 -3.22 6.79 21.85
C PRO A 81 -2.08 7.47 22.61
N GLU A 82 -2.37 8.39 23.53
CA GLU A 82 -1.38 9.11 24.34
C GLU A 82 -0.39 10.01 23.56
N GLY A 83 -0.52 10.15 22.25
CA GLY A 83 0.40 10.93 21.40
C GLY A 83 1.82 10.36 21.36
N LYS A 84 1.97 9.02 21.48
CA LYS A 84 3.25 8.30 21.53
C LYS A 84 3.25 7.10 20.59
N TRP A 85 4.44 6.63 20.21
CA TRP A 85 4.64 5.42 19.41
C TRP A 85 4.73 4.14 20.27
N THR A 86 5.20 4.26 21.51
CA THR A 86 5.15 3.19 22.51
C THR A 86 4.27 3.64 23.66
N MET A 87 3.22 2.88 23.93
CA MET A 87 2.28 3.15 25.03
C MET A 87 2.89 2.79 26.39
N GLU A 88 2.32 3.32 27.48
CA GLU A 88 2.80 3.04 28.86
C GLU A 88 2.73 1.55 29.22
N ASN A 89 1.83 0.79 28.62
CA ASN A 89 1.75 -0.65 28.81
C ASN A 89 2.77 -1.47 27.99
N GLY A 90 3.67 -0.78 27.26
CA GLY A 90 4.70 -1.40 26.42
C GLY A 90 4.23 -1.82 25.04
N GLN A 91 3.00 -1.50 24.63
CA GLN A 91 2.51 -1.78 23.29
C GLN A 91 3.09 -0.75 22.30
N ASP A 92 3.70 -1.24 21.24
CA ASP A 92 4.19 -0.43 20.14
C ASP A 92 3.09 -0.17 19.09
N ILE A 93 3.08 1.04 18.56
CA ILE A 93 2.19 1.46 17.48
C ILE A 93 2.94 1.32 16.16
N HIS A 94 2.32 0.66 15.18
CA HIS A 94 2.87 0.53 13.85
C HIS A 94 2.53 1.74 12.98
N LEU A 95 3.53 2.29 12.28
CA LEU A 95 3.31 3.24 11.19
C LEU A 95 3.21 2.48 9.87
N ILE A 96 2.09 2.64 9.18
CA ILE A 96 1.89 2.04 7.86
C ILE A 96 2.02 3.13 6.79
N MET A 97 3.04 2.98 5.96
CA MET A 97 3.27 3.80 4.77
C MET A 97 2.48 3.19 3.61
N THR A 98 1.41 3.85 3.20
CA THR A 98 0.48 3.39 2.17
C THR A 98 0.02 4.59 1.31
N GLY A 99 -1.11 4.46 0.62
CA GLY A 99 -1.62 5.50 -0.28
C GLY A 99 -1.19 5.16 -1.68
N GLY A 100 -1.37 5.78 -2.79
CA GLY A 100 -0.96 5.34 -4.12
C GLY A 100 0.17 4.27 -4.09
N GLU A 101 1.38 4.62 -4.54
CA GLU A 101 2.58 3.78 -4.28
C GLU A 101 3.54 4.55 -3.38
N PRO A 102 3.76 4.13 -2.12
CA PRO A 102 4.57 4.89 -1.17
C PRO A 102 6.04 5.04 -1.59
N LEU A 103 6.56 4.11 -2.38
CA LEU A 103 7.96 4.13 -2.80
C LEU A 103 8.19 4.84 -4.15
N LEU A 104 7.15 5.43 -4.75
CA LEU A 104 7.27 6.05 -6.07
C LEU A 104 8.09 7.35 -6.05
N ALA A 105 7.91 8.24 -5.06
CA ALA A 105 8.51 9.58 -5.07
C ALA A 105 9.05 10.07 -3.73
N TRP A 106 8.53 9.57 -2.62
CA TRP A 106 8.70 10.17 -1.28
C TRP A 106 9.87 9.61 -0.48
N GLN A 107 10.61 8.68 -1.01
CA GLN A 107 11.60 7.91 -0.27
C GLN A 107 12.66 8.75 0.47
N ARG A 108 13.06 9.91 -0.09
CA ARG A 108 14.03 10.82 0.54
C ARG A 108 13.47 11.48 1.80
N LEU A 109 12.19 11.82 1.74
CA LEU A 109 11.52 12.49 2.85
C LEU A 109 11.16 11.55 3.99
N TYR A 110 11.14 10.24 3.76
CA TYR A 110 10.97 9.25 4.83
C TYR A 110 12.14 9.28 5.81
N VAL A 111 13.37 9.51 5.34
CA VAL A 111 14.53 9.66 6.22
C VAL A 111 14.34 10.87 7.15
N GLU A 112 13.92 12.01 6.59
CA GLU A 112 13.64 13.21 7.38
C GLU A 112 12.50 12.98 8.39
N LEU A 113 11.44 12.30 7.97
CA LEU A 113 10.32 11.92 8.83
C LEU A 113 10.80 11.05 9.99
N PHE A 114 11.58 9.99 9.73
CA PHE A 114 12.05 9.05 10.75
C PHE A 114 13.08 9.67 11.70
N GLU A 115 13.86 10.65 11.22
CA GLU A 115 14.84 11.40 12.04
C GLU A 115 14.20 12.52 12.88
N HIS A 116 12.92 12.84 12.65
CA HIS A 116 12.25 13.85 13.44
C HIS A 116 12.28 13.51 14.94
N PRO A 117 12.56 14.46 15.86
CA PRO A 117 12.72 14.19 17.29
C PRO A 117 11.54 13.44 17.94
N ARG A 118 10.32 13.71 17.50
CA ARG A 118 9.11 13.05 18.01
C ARG A 118 8.80 11.70 17.38
N MET A 119 9.64 11.24 16.47
CA MET A 119 9.54 9.91 15.85
C MET A 119 10.56 8.92 16.42
N GLN A 120 11.36 9.34 17.41
CA GLN A 120 12.46 8.51 17.93
C GLN A 120 11.98 7.26 18.70
N ASP A 121 10.76 7.26 19.21
CA ASP A 121 10.12 6.09 19.85
C ASP A 121 9.42 5.16 18.86
N LEU A 122 9.33 5.53 17.57
CA LEU A 122 8.78 4.66 16.53
C LEU A 122 9.73 3.48 16.28
N LYS A 123 9.21 2.26 16.36
CA LYS A 123 9.97 1.02 16.12
C LYS A 123 9.50 0.29 14.88
N ASN A 124 8.19 0.23 14.64
CA ASN A 124 7.61 -0.64 13.62
C ASN A 124 7.08 0.18 12.43
N VAL A 125 7.62 -0.07 11.24
CA VAL A 125 7.19 0.57 10.00
C VAL A 125 6.82 -0.49 8.97
N THR A 126 5.63 -0.38 8.41
CA THR A 126 5.19 -1.23 7.30
C THR A 126 5.07 -0.41 6.03
N PHE A 127 5.68 -0.85 4.93
CA PHE A 127 5.44 -0.31 3.60
C PHE A 127 4.48 -1.22 2.84
N GLU A 128 3.27 -0.72 2.56
CA GLU A 128 2.33 -1.40 1.66
C GLU A 128 2.60 -0.97 0.22
N THR A 129 3.31 -1.78 -0.52
CA THR A 129 3.83 -1.46 -1.86
C THR A 129 3.35 -2.47 -2.91
N ASN A 130 3.22 -2.02 -4.15
CA ASN A 130 2.99 -2.90 -5.30
C ASN A 130 4.28 -3.60 -5.78
N THR A 131 5.41 -3.33 -5.13
CA THR A 131 6.71 -3.98 -5.40
C THR A 131 7.28 -3.64 -6.79
N THR A 132 7.05 -2.43 -7.29
CA THR A 132 7.53 -2.01 -8.61
C THR A 132 8.64 -0.94 -8.55
N GLN A 133 8.99 -0.45 -7.36
CA GLN A 133 9.90 0.67 -7.18
C GLN A 133 11.20 0.21 -6.49
N HIS A 134 12.34 0.54 -7.07
CA HIS A 134 13.63 0.36 -6.40
C HIS A 134 13.75 1.28 -5.18
N LEU A 135 14.47 0.83 -4.16
CA LEU A 135 14.80 1.69 -3.03
C LEU A 135 15.80 2.77 -3.46
N HIS A 136 15.53 4.00 -3.05
CA HIS A 136 16.50 5.07 -3.15
C HIS A 136 17.68 4.79 -2.21
N ASP A 137 18.90 5.01 -2.65
CA ASP A 137 20.11 4.72 -1.88
C ASP A 137 20.05 5.30 -0.46
N GLY A 138 19.63 6.57 -0.34
CA GLY A 138 19.52 7.22 0.97
C GLY A 138 18.54 6.55 1.94
N LEU A 139 17.40 6.06 1.45
CA LEU A 139 16.46 5.32 2.29
C LEU A 139 17.01 3.94 2.65
N ARG A 140 17.53 3.20 1.66
CA ARG A 140 18.13 1.88 1.87
C ARG A 140 19.26 1.94 2.88
N ASP A 141 20.18 2.89 2.72
CA ASP A 141 21.32 3.06 3.62
C ASP A 141 20.85 3.45 5.04
N TYR A 142 19.85 4.32 5.14
CA TYR A 142 19.26 4.67 6.43
C TYR A 142 18.65 3.47 7.14
N LEU A 143 17.82 2.69 6.46
CA LEU A 143 17.18 1.50 7.05
C LEU A 143 18.22 0.45 7.44
N ASN A 144 19.25 0.23 6.62
CA ASN A 144 20.31 -0.72 6.92
C ASN A 144 21.18 -0.34 8.13
N ASN A 145 21.27 0.95 8.46
CA ASN A 145 22.05 1.46 9.58
C ASN A 145 21.18 1.79 10.82
N SER A 146 19.87 1.62 10.74
CA SER A 146 18.97 1.88 11.86
C SER A 146 18.82 0.63 12.73
N ASP A 147 19.34 0.66 13.94
CA ASP A 147 19.11 -0.39 14.94
C ASP A 147 17.70 -0.29 15.59
N ARG A 148 16.97 0.78 15.31
CA ARG A 148 15.70 1.11 15.94
C ARG A 148 14.49 0.59 15.19
N LEU A 149 14.52 0.70 13.84
CA LEU A 149 13.36 0.39 13.02
C LEU A 149 13.32 -1.09 12.63
N GLU A 150 12.18 -1.70 12.87
CA GLU A 150 11.78 -2.99 12.32
C GLU A 150 10.87 -2.73 11.12
N VAL A 151 11.30 -3.16 9.94
CA VAL A 151 10.60 -2.86 8.69
C VAL A 151 9.83 -4.08 8.21
N THR A 152 8.56 -3.89 7.87
CA THR A 152 7.75 -4.91 7.19
C THR A 152 7.46 -4.48 5.76
N TRP A 153 7.89 -5.27 4.79
CA TRP A 153 7.54 -5.10 3.39
C TRP A 153 6.27 -5.89 3.07
N SER A 154 5.13 -5.22 3.05
CA SER A 154 3.85 -5.77 2.60
C SER A 154 3.78 -5.66 1.07
N CYS A 155 4.39 -6.60 0.39
CA CYS A 155 4.48 -6.63 -1.06
C CYS A 155 3.18 -7.13 -1.68
N SER A 156 2.48 -6.27 -2.42
CA SER A 156 1.22 -6.61 -3.09
C SER A 156 1.32 -6.48 -4.62
N PRO A 157 2.08 -7.38 -5.27
CA PRO A 157 2.19 -7.38 -6.73
C PRO A 157 0.81 -7.55 -7.36
N LYS A 158 0.60 -6.90 -8.49
CA LYS A 158 -0.69 -6.93 -9.18
C LYS A 158 -0.74 -8.10 -10.15
N LEU A 159 -1.87 -8.81 -10.18
CA LEU A 159 -2.16 -9.86 -11.14
C LEU A 159 -2.86 -9.29 -12.39
N SER A 160 -2.98 -10.09 -13.42
CA SER A 160 -3.61 -9.70 -14.70
C SER A 160 -5.07 -9.23 -14.53
N VAL A 161 -5.78 -9.73 -13.51
CA VAL A 161 -7.13 -9.28 -13.13
C VAL A 161 -7.17 -7.78 -12.81
N SER A 162 -6.05 -7.18 -12.41
CA SER A 162 -5.94 -5.73 -12.20
C SER A 162 -5.79 -4.93 -13.49
N GLY A 163 -5.53 -5.60 -14.63
CA GLY A 163 -5.20 -4.99 -15.93
C GLY A 163 -3.72 -4.63 -16.10
N GLU A 164 -2.87 -4.85 -15.08
CA GLU A 164 -1.44 -4.60 -15.18
C GLU A 164 -0.73 -5.71 -15.98
N PRO A 165 0.14 -5.37 -16.94
CA PRO A 165 0.96 -6.37 -17.65
C PRO A 165 1.92 -7.07 -16.66
N TRP A 166 2.11 -8.37 -16.85
CA TRP A 166 3.00 -9.20 -16.03
C TRP A 166 4.40 -8.59 -15.85
N GLU A 167 5.01 -8.14 -16.94
CA GLU A 167 6.37 -7.60 -16.94
C GLU A 167 6.49 -6.27 -16.17
N THR A 168 5.37 -5.58 -15.97
CA THR A 168 5.31 -4.36 -15.17
C THR A 168 5.04 -4.66 -13.71
N ALA A 169 4.17 -5.62 -13.43
CA ALA A 169 3.64 -5.89 -12.10
C ALA A 169 4.49 -6.88 -11.28
N ILE A 170 5.10 -7.88 -11.94
CA ILE A 170 5.88 -8.92 -11.26
C ILE A 170 7.37 -8.60 -11.37
N LYS A 171 7.96 -8.17 -10.25
CA LYS A 171 9.35 -7.68 -10.15
C LYS A 171 10.12 -8.41 -9.04
N PRO A 172 10.57 -9.65 -9.28
CA PRO A 172 11.26 -10.43 -8.27
C PRO A 172 12.59 -9.82 -7.80
N ASP A 173 13.28 -9.09 -8.68
CA ASP A 173 14.52 -8.37 -8.39
C ASP A 173 14.29 -7.27 -7.35
N ILE A 174 13.20 -6.53 -7.44
CA ILE A 174 12.81 -5.49 -6.48
C ILE A 174 12.47 -6.10 -5.11
N ALA A 175 11.69 -7.19 -5.07
CA ALA A 175 11.42 -7.87 -3.81
C ALA A 175 12.70 -8.45 -3.17
N SER A 176 13.63 -8.94 -3.98
CA SER A 176 14.96 -9.39 -3.50
C SER A 176 15.75 -8.23 -2.90
N GLU A 177 15.67 -7.03 -3.50
CA GLU A 177 16.28 -5.81 -2.93
C GLU A 177 15.67 -5.49 -1.55
N TYR A 178 14.33 -5.52 -1.41
CA TYR A 178 13.66 -5.25 -0.14
C TYR A 178 14.04 -6.27 0.93
N SER A 179 14.08 -7.56 0.57
CA SER A 179 14.45 -8.62 1.52
C SER A 179 15.90 -8.55 1.98
N SER A 180 16.75 -7.79 1.30
CA SER A 180 18.15 -7.57 1.68
C SER A 180 18.34 -6.46 2.71
N VAL A 181 17.28 -5.70 3.03
CA VAL A 181 17.34 -4.65 4.05
C VAL A 181 17.46 -5.29 5.44
N ASN A 182 18.41 -4.81 6.24
CA ASN A 182 18.62 -5.28 7.59
C ASN A 182 17.38 -5.05 8.47
N ASN A 183 17.16 -5.94 9.44
CA ASN A 183 16.06 -5.85 10.38
C ASN A 183 14.70 -5.67 9.69
N SER A 184 14.48 -6.41 8.61
CA SER A 184 13.22 -6.36 7.88
C SER A 184 12.63 -7.75 7.63
N GLU A 185 11.31 -7.77 7.52
CA GLU A 185 10.52 -8.92 7.09
C GLU A 185 9.76 -8.59 5.81
N LEU A 186 9.54 -9.60 4.97
CA LEU A 186 8.80 -9.45 3.73
C LEU A 186 7.74 -10.53 3.63
N TYR A 187 6.57 -10.17 3.12
CA TYR A 187 5.58 -11.13 2.66
C TYR A 187 4.94 -10.68 1.34
N LEU A 188 4.51 -11.65 0.55
CA LEU A 188 3.74 -11.41 -0.66
C LEU A 188 2.24 -11.50 -0.35
N LYS A 189 1.46 -10.55 -0.84
CA LYS A 189 0.00 -10.48 -0.68
C LYS A 189 -0.66 -10.29 -2.04
N PHE A 190 -1.45 -11.26 -2.48
CA PHE A 190 -2.15 -11.21 -3.76
C PHE A 190 -3.66 -11.07 -3.55
N VAL A 191 -4.27 -10.16 -4.30
CA VAL A 191 -5.73 -10.03 -4.37
C VAL A 191 -6.23 -10.94 -5.47
N VAL A 192 -7.15 -11.84 -5.13
CA VAL A 192 -7.62 -12.93 -6.00
C VAL A 192 -9.15 -13.01 -6.02
N ALA A 193 -9.72 -13.42 -7.14
CA ALA A 193 -11.15 -13.55 -7.36
C ALA A 193 -11.56 -14.90 -7.93
N THR A 194 -10.74 -15.50 -8.79
CA THR A 194 -11.07 -16.68 -9.60
C THR A 194 -9.98 -17.73 -9.54
N ASP A 195 -10.29 -18.94 -10.03
CA ASP A 195 -9.32 -20.04 -10.10
C ASP A 195 -8.11 -19.69 -10.99
N ASP A 196 -8.31 -18.94 -12.06
CA ASP A 196 -7.23 -18.49 -12.94
C ASP A 196 -6.22 -17.59 -12.18
N ASP A 197 -6.70 -16.78 -11.22
CA ASP A 197 -5.83 -15.96 -10.38
C ASP A 197 -4.93 -16.83 -9.48
N PHE A 198 -5.41 -17.98 -8.98
CA PHE A 198 -4.60 -18.88 -8.15
C PHE A 198 -3.42 -19.49 -8.92
N ASP A 199 -3.63 -19.81 -10.20
CA ASP A 199 -2.58 -20.32 -11.07
C ASP A 199 -1.55 -19.21 -11.38
N GLU A 200 -2.03 -17.99 -11.61
CA GLU A 200 -1.16 -16.83 -11.82
C GLU A 200 -0.33 -16.52 -10.55
N VAL A 201 -0.94 -16.58 -9.36
CA VAL A 201 -0.21 -16.44 -8.08
C VAL A 201 0.88 -17.50 -7.97
N THR A 202 0.57 -18.77 -8.27
CA THR A 202 1.55 -19.86 -8.21
C THR A 202 2.76 -19.54 -9.09
N LYS A 203 2.52 -19.12 -10.34
CA LYS A 203 3.57 -18.68 -11.26
C LYS A 203 4.37 -17.49 -10.73
N ALA A 204 3.70 -16.51 -10.11
CA ALA A 204 4.37 -15.36 -9.52
C ALA A 204 5.25 -15.77 -8.34
N VAL A 205 4.74 -16.58 -7.42
CA VAL A 205 5.49 -17.09 -6.26
C VAL A 205 6.74 -17.86 -6.71
N ASP A 206 6.63 -18.69 -7.74
CA ASP A 206 7.77 -19.42 -8.30
C ASP A 206 8.83 -18.47 -8.88
N ALA A 207 8.41 -17.37 -9.53
CA ALA A 207 9.32 -16.34 -10.02
C ALA A 207 10.05 -15.62 -8.86
N TYR A 208 9.34 -15.25 -7.78
CA TYR A 208 9.94 -14.63 -6.60
C TYR A 208 10.91 -15.59 -5.88
N ARG A 209 10.54 -16.86 -5.69
CA ARG A 209 11.41 -17.88 -5.11
C ARG A 209 12.65 -18.13 -5.94
N SER A 210 12.52 -18.15 -7.27
CA SER A 210 13.66 -18.28 -8.19
C SER A 210 14.66 -17.12 -8.09
N ALA A 211 14.21 -15.94 -7.64
CA ALA A 211 15.04 -14.79 -7.35
C ALA A 211 15.58 -14.76 -5.89
N GLY A 212 15.35 -15.84 -5.12
CA GLY A 212 15.83 -15.98 -3.75
C GLY A 212 14.92 -15.36 -2.69
N VAL A 213 13.68 -14.98 -3.04
CA VAL A 213 12.72 -14.39 -2.08
C VAL A 213 11.91 -15.51 -1.43
N GLU A 214 12.34 -15.95 -0.26
CA GLU A 214 11.65 -16.98 0.55
C GLU A 214 10.84 -16.28 1.65
N CYS A 215 9.52 -16.18 1.47
CA CYS A 215 8.65 -15.44 2.37
C CYS A 215 7.24 -16.03 2.45
N PRO A 216 6.46 -15.66 3.48
CA PRO A 216 5.04 -16.00 3.53
C PRO A 216 4.25 -15.43 2.35
N VAL A 217 3.27 -16.20 1.87
CA VAL A 217 2.33 -15.81 0.82
C VAL A 217 0.95 -15.68 1.43
N TYR A 218 0.30 -14.56 1.18
CA TYR A 218 -1.06 -14.27 1.60
C TYR A 218 -1.98 -14.13 0.39
N LEU A 219 -3.16 -14.72 0.46
CA LEU A 219 -4.25 -14.44 -0.47
C LEU A 219 -5.31 -13.59 0.22
N MET A 220 -5.77 -12.57 -0.50
CA MET A 220 -6.80 -11.65 -0.09
C MET A 220 -7.96 -11.72 -1.07
N PRO A 221 -9.21 -12.00 -0.62
CA PRO A 221 -10.37 -11.97 -1.51
C PRO A 221 -10.55 -10.59 -2.15
N MET A 222 -10.86 -10.55 -3.45
CA MET A 222 -11.23 -9.33 -4.16
C MET A 222 -12.60 -8.85 -3.71
N GLY A 223 -12.82 -7.54 -3.78
CA GLY A 223 -14.10 -6.88 -3.51
C GLY A 223 -13.92 -5.61 -2.71
N GLY A 224 -14.53 -4.53 -3.20
CA GLY A 224 -14.52 -3.21 -2.54
C GLY A 224 -15.71 -2.99 -1.59
N ARG A 225 -16.73 -3.86 -1.64
CA ARG A 225 -17.93 -3.80 -0.80
C ARG A 225 -18.22 -5.15 -0.15
N SER A 226 -18.97 -5.12 0.96
CA SER A 226 -19.26 -6.33 1.73
C SER A 226 -19.94 -7.43 0.90
N GLU A 227 -20.85 -7.06 -0.01
CA GLU A 227 -21.57 -8.02 -0.84
C GLU A 227 -20.65 -8.71 -1.85
N GLU A 228 -19.76 -7.97 -2.48
CA GLU A 228 -18.79 -8.50 -3.45
C GLU A 228 -17.68 -9.29 -2.78
N TYR A 229 -17.16 -8.76 -1.68
CA TYR A 229 -16.11 -9.39 -0.90
C TYR A 229 -16.54 -10.75 -0.36
N SER A 230 -17.79 -10.89 0.08
CA SER A 230 -18.30 -12.15 0.64
C SER A 230 -18.43 -13.29 -0.37
N LEU A 231 -18.44 -12.99 -1.68
CA LEU A 231 -18.71 -13.99 -2.71
C LEU A 231 -17.60 -15.04 -2.84
N ASN A 232 -16.35 -14.67 -2.61
CA ASN A 232 -15.20 -15.56 -2.84
C ASN A 232 -14.34 -15.83 -1.59
N VAL A 233 -14.74 -15.35 -0.42
CA VAL A 233 -13.98 -15.53 0.83
C VAL A 233 -13.69 -17.00 1.12
N LYS A 234 -14.71 -17.87 0.96
CA LYS A 234 -14.58 -19.29 1.24
C LYS A 234 -13.59 -19.95 0.28
N ASP A 235 -13.71 -19.72 -1.01
CA ASP A 235 -12.88 -20.35 -2.03
C ASP A 235 -11.42 -19.93 -1.88
N VAL A 236 -11.17 -18.65 -1.56
CA VAL A 236 -9.83 -18.16 -1.26
C VAL A 236 -9.24 -18.80 -0.01
N ALA A 237 -10.05 -18.99 1.04
CA ALA A 237 -9.59 -19.67 2.26
C ALA A 237 -9.25 -21.15 2.01
N GLU A 238 -10.06 -21.85 1.23
CA GLU A 238 -9.80 -23.24 0.82
C GLU A 238 -8.53 -23.34 -0.03
N ALA A 239 -8.35 -22.44 -1.02
CA ALA A 239 -7.14 -22.36 -1.83
C ALA A 239 -5.87 -22.11 -0.99
N CYS A 240 -5.96 -21.30 0.07
CA CYS A 240 -4.85 -21.11 1.01
C CYS A 240 -4.49 -22.40 1.73
N MET A 241 -5.49 -23.16 2.22
CA MET A 241 -5.26 -24.44 2.92
C MET A 241 -4.59 -25.46 2.01
N GLU A 242 -5.05 -25.58 0.77
CA GLU A 242 -4.51 -26.53 -0.21
C GLU A 242 -3.04 -26.24 -0.58
N ARG A 243 -2.65 -24.96 -0.64
CA ARG A 243 -1.32 -24.52 -1.08
C ARG A 243 -0.35 -24.25 0.07
N GLY A 244 -0.82 -24.34 1.33
CA GLY A 244 -0.03 -23.99 2.50
C GLY A 244 0.25 -22.48 2.59
N TRP A 245 -0.61 -21.64 2.00
CA TRP A 245 -0.54 -20.18 2.06
C TRP A 245 -1.41 -19.64 3.18
N ARG A 246 -1.32 -18.34 3.43
CA ARG A 246 -2.05 -17.66 4.49
C ARG A 246 -3.23 -16.89 3.91
N PHE A 247 -4.35 -16.94 4.61
CA PHE A 247 -5.52 -16.13 4.29
C PHE A 247 -5.45 -14.77 5.01
N THR A 248 -5.77 -13.68 4.32
CA THR A 248 -5.93 -12.37 4.94
C THR A 248 -7.27 -11.74 4.54
N PRO A 249 -8.13 -11.40 5.53
CA PRO A 249 -9.39 -10.73 5.26
C PRO A 249 -9.18 -9.23 5.01
N ARG A 250 -10.18 -8.60 4.39
CA ARG A 250 -10.32 -7.13 4.37
C ARG A 250 -11.20 -6.71 5.55
N LEU A 251 -10.59 -6.69 6.74
CA LEU A 251 -11.32 -6.51 7.99
C LEU A 251 -12.09 -5.17 8.03
N HIS A 252 -11.52 -4.11 7.49
CA HIS A 252 -12.16 -2.79 7.40
C HIS A 252 -13.48 -2.82 6.59
N ILE A 253 -13.57 -3.65 5.56
CA ILE A 253 -14.83 -3.85 4.82
C ILE A 253 -15.88 -4.48 5.72
N SER A 254 -15.51 -5.52 6.45
CA SER A 254 -16.45 -6.21 7.36
C SER A 254 -16.91 -5.34 8.53
N LEU A 255 -16.05 -4.44 9.02
CA LEU A 255 -16.35 -3.58 10.18
C LEU A 255 -17.00 -2.25 9.77
N PHE A 256 -16.54 -1.65 8.69
CA PHE A 256 -16.83 -0.25 8.35
C PHE A 256 -17.38 -0.07 6.92
N GLY A 257 -17.62 -1.16 6.16
CA GLY A 257 -18.13 -1.08 4.79
C GLY A 257 -17.20 -0.39 3.81
N ASN A 258 -15.88 -0.38 4.08
CA ASN A 258 -14.86 0.32 3.29
C ASN A 258 -15.02 1.86 3.27
N ALA A 259 -15.50 2.45 4.34
CA ALA A 259 -15.57 3.91 4.44
C ALA A 259 -14.17 4.55 4.44
N TRP A 260 -14.05 5.77 3.91
CA TRP A 260 -12.79 6.50 3.90
C TRP A 260 -12.25 6.71 5.33
N GLY A 261 -10.96 6.46 5.53
CA GLY A 261 -10.28 6.65 6.81
C GLY A 261 -10.48 5.49 7.81
N THR A 262 -10.91 4.33 7.33
CA THR A 262 -11.12 3.13 8.16
C THR A 262 -10.18 1.99 7.78
#